data_575aad0fb01ae13115f7e51bc0b7f34a
#
_entry.id   575aad0fb01ae13115f7e51bc0b7f34a
#
_cell.length_a   1.000
_cell.length_b   1.000
_cell.length_c   1.000
_cell.angle_alpha   90.00
_cell.angle_beta   90.00
_cell.angle_gamma   90.00
#
_symmetry.space_group_name_H-M   'P 1'
#
loop_
_entity.id
_entity.type
_entity.pdbx_description
1 polymer ?
#
loop_
_entity_poly.entity_id
_entity_poly.type
_entity_poly.pdbx_seq_one_letter_code
_entity_poly.pdbx_strand_id
1 'polypeptide(L)'
;DVYKRQVLLIGTLDTKGPEVDYLRSRLHALGVPTLVMDTGILGEPLSIEPDVSHADLAEFGGTTLEALQQAGTRGRAVDQMRTFVRAKVADLHRQGLVLGGIGLGGAEGAVMSAAALMELPLGVPKMVLSPIASGRHLFDPLVGTSDMIVMHTVVDILGLNAIACSVFDNAAAAMAGMVKHGQTALEAPEHSTAVAITMLGNTTTASMAMREVLAEAGLDGVVFHANGVGGPAMEELVGAGHFVGVVDLTVSELVGNVMGGVHVGGDDRLRSAGERGLPQVVVPGCVEFAVFPPHSIPNHLTDRPTHDHNPEFALVRANLNDMLAIADDLANRINGAKGPIRVVIPTEGFSIPNVPGGEFYDPATDTAFLERFVARLRPDITVVHEQLHVNDPEFGRRVGQHFLNLVQQSEGTTRT
;
A
#
# COMPACT_ATOMS: atom_id res chain seq x y z
N ASP A 1 -23.07 7.37 29.87
CA ASP A 1 -23.58 7.10 28.52
C ASP A 1 -22.42 6.79 27.62
N VAL A 2 -22.30 5.53 27.28
CA VAL A 2 -21.29 5.03 26.35
C VAL A 2 -21.63 5.62 24.99
N TYR A 3 -20.80 6.51 24.46
CA TYR A 3 -20.84 6.91 23.06
C TYR A 3 -20.82 5.64 22.22
N LYS A 4 -21.96 5.30 21.62
CA LYS A 4 -22.06 4.10 20.80
C LYS A 4 -21.15 4.30 19.60
N ARG A 5 -20.25 3.36 19.36
CA ARG A 5 -19.46 3.29 18.12
C ARG A 5 -20.41 3.29 16.93
N GLN A 6 -20.10 4.05 15.90
CA GLN A 6 -20.98 4.33 14.76
C GLN A 6 -20.29 4.01 13.43
N VAL A 7 -21.07 3.74 12.40
CA VAL A 7 -20.55 3.73 11.01
C VAL A 7 -20.52 5.17 10.51
N LEU A 8 -19.35 5.60 10.09
CA LEU A 8 -19.13 6.91 9.51
C LEU A 8 -19.67 6.95 8.07
N LEU A 9 -20.52 7.91 7.77
CA LEU A 9 -21.02 8.20 6.41
C LEU A 9 -20.38 9.51 5.93
N ILE A 10 -19.59 9.44 4.85
CA ILE A 10 -18.86 10.57 4.29
C ILE A 10 -19.43 10.93 2.92
N GLY A 11 -19.84 12.18 2.72
CA GLY A 11 -20.33 12.66 1.44
C GLY A 11 -20.41 14.18 1.38
N THR A 12 -20.61 14.72 0.17
CA THR A 12 -20.87 16.14 -0.07
C THR A 12 -22.39 16.38 0.01
N LEU A 13 -22.87 16.82 1.17
CA LEU A 13 -24.30 16.84 1.48
C LEU A 13 -25.10 17.92 0.71
N ASP A 14 -24.42 18.93 0.19
CA ASP A 14 -25.01 19.91 -0.72
C ASP A 14 -25.53 19.31 -2.04
N THR A 15 -24.98 18.17 -2.45
CA THR A 15 -25.33 17.49 -3.69
C THR A 15 -25.78 16.04 -3.52
N LYS A 16 -25.40 15.36 -2.43
CA LYS A 16 -25.63 13.93 -2.16
C LYS A 16 -26.39 13.68 -0.84
N GLY A 17 -26.93 14.74 -0.24
CA GLY A 17 -27.67 14.64 1.02
C GLY A 17 -28.79 13.61 1.01
N PRO A 18 -29.69 13.57 0.00
CA PRO A 18 -30.76 12.60 -0.08
C PRO A 18 -30.29 11.14 -0.12
N GLU A 19 -29.17 10.86 -0.85
CA GLU A 19 -28.59 9.53 -0.97
C GLU A 19 -27.92 9.08 0.33
N VAL A 20 -27.21 9.99 0.99
CA VAL A 20 -26.61 9.75 2.32
C VAL A 20 -27.69 9.51 3.35
N ASP A 21 -28.79 10.26 3.35
CA ASP A 21 -29.92 10.05 4.25
C ASP A 21 -30.63 8.72 4.02
N TYR A 22 -30.79 8.33 2.76
CA TYR A 22 -31.27 7.00 2.43
C TYR A 22 -30.38 5.89 3.01
N LEU A 23 -29.09 5.97 2.77
CA LEU A 23 -28.11 4.99 3.28
C LEU A 23 -28.12 4.94 4.81
N ARG A 24 -28.18 6.10 5.49
CA ARG A 24 -28.35 6.21 6.94
C ARG A 24 -29.60 5.44 7.41
N SER A 25 -30.73 5.70 6.76
CA SER A 25 -32.02 5.06 7.09
C SER A 25 -31.96 3.54 6.96
N ARG A 26 -31.26 3.02 5.92
CA ARG A 26 -31.08 1.58 5.72
C ARG A 26 -30.19 0.96 6.80
N LEU A 27 -29.08 1.62 7.19
CA LEU A 27 -28.22 1.16 8.29
C LEU A 27 -28.97 1.18 9.63
N HIS A 28 -29.75 2.23 9.92
CA HIS A 28 -30.57 2.30 11.13
C HIS A 28 -31.62 1.18 11.17
N ALA A 29 -32.28 0.88 10.04
CA ALA A 29 -33.23 -0.26 9.95
C ALA A 29 -32.53 -1.61 10.23
N LEU A 30 -31.25 -1.73 9.94
CA LEU A 30 -30.41 -2.88 10.27
C LEU A 30 -29.83 -2.80 11.70
N GLY A 31 -30.20 -1.80 12.51
CA GLY A 31 -29.73 -1.62 13.88
C GLY A 31 -28.27 -1.18 14.00
N VAL A 32 -27.75 -0.48 12.99
CA VAL A 32 -26.40 0.08 12.96
C VAL A 32 -26.47 1.58 13.11
N PRO A 33 -25.94 2.16 14.20
CA PRO A 33 -25.89 3.62 14.38
C PRO A 33 -24.86 4.26 13.43
N THR A 34 -25.10 5.51 13.02
CA THR A 34 -24.28 6.22 12.04
C THR A 34 -23.85 7.60 12.54
N LEU A 35 -22.69 8.06 12.08
CA LEU A 35 -22.20 9.41 12.20
C LEU A 35 -22.03 9.98 10.80
N VAL A 36 -22.68 11.11 10.50
CA VAL A 36 -22.69 11.71 9.17
C VAL A 36 -21.70 12.87 9.12
N MET A 37 -20.80 12.84 8.15
CA MET A 37 -19.79 13.88 7.91
C MET A 37 -20.00 14.53 6.55
N ASP A 38 -20.19 15.84 6.56
CA ASP A 38 -20.30 16.64 5.34
C ASP A 38 -18.93 17.14 4.89
N THR A 39 -18.55 16.80 3.67
CA THR A 39 -17.31 17.23 3.04
C THR A 39 -17.53 18.26 1.93
N GLY A 40 -18.73 18.81 1.82
CA GLY A 40 -19.07 19.90 0.91
C GLY A 40 -18.24 21.14 1.21
N ILE A 41 -18.07 22.03 0.22
CA ILE A 41 -17.33 23.30 0.39
C ILE A 41 -18.23 24.50 0.06
N LEU A 42 -19.18 24.33 -0.86
CA LEU A 42 -19.87 25.46 -1.49
C LEU A 42 -21.33 25.63 -1.04
N GLY A 43 -22.08 24.57 -0.82
CA GLY A 43 -23.52 24.62 -0.56
C GLY A 43 -23.90 24.15 0.84
N GLU A 44 -25.15 24.41 1.21
CA GLU A 44 -25.73 23.92 2.45
C GLU A 44 -26.19 22.46 2.32
N PRO A 45 -26.14 21.66 3.39
CA PRO A 45 -26.62 20.29 3.39
C PRO A 45 -28.08 20.16 2.97
N LEU A 46 -28.39 19.17 2.13
CA LEU A 46 -29.74 18.82 1.69
C LEU A 46 -30.25 17.59 2.45
N SER A 47 -31.50 17.61 2.86
CA SER A 47 -32.25 16.45 3.42
C SER A 47 -31.74 15.87 4.75
N ILE A 48 -30.52 16.19 5.17
CA ILE A 48 -29.91 15.63 6.37
C ILE A 48 -28.99 16.62 7.04
N GLU A 49 -29.09 16.76 8.36
CA GLU A 49 -28.12 17.49 9.16
C GLU A 49 -26.92 16.60 9.45
N PRO A 50 -25.67 17.06 9.20
CA PRO A 50 -24.47 16.33 9.53
C PRO A 50 -24.18 16.35 11.04
N ASP A 51 -23.57 15.27 11.55
CA ASP A 51 -22.99 15.23 12.89
C ASP A 51 -21.63 15.95 12.96
N VAL A 52 -20.93 15.99 11.83
CA VAL A 52 -19.73 16.79 11.61
C VAL A 52 -19.93 17.60 10.33
N SER A 53 -20.14 18.90 10.48
CA SER A 53 -20.35 19.80 9.34
C SER A 53 -19.05 20.16 8.63
N HIS A 54 -19.14 20.66 7.41
CA HIS A 54 -18.00 21.20 6.67
C HIS A 54 -17.36 22.40 7.41
N ALA A 55 -18.14 23.16 8.17
CA ALA A 55 -17.63 24.25 9.02
C ALA A 55 -16.82 23.70 10.20
N ASP A 56 -17.30 22.62 10.86
CA ASP A 56 -16.54 21.93 11.92
C ASP A 56 -15.23 21.36 11.40
N LEU A 57 -15.21 20.87 10.16
CA LEU A 57 -13.99 20.37 9.52
C LEU A 57 -12.99 21.51 9.24
N ALA A 58 -13.46 22.66 8.76
CA ALA A 58 -12.61 23.84 8.57
C ALA A 58 -12.04 24.35 9.89
N GLU A 59 -12.86 24.45 10.94
CA GLU A 59 -12.43 24.83 12.29
C GLU A 59 -11.42 23.83 12.87
N PHE A 60 -11.68 22.54 12.74
CA PHE A 60 -10.75 21.48 13.13
C PHE A 60 -9.40 21.58 12.41
N GLY A 61 -9.41 22.01 11.14
CA GLY A 61 -8.22 22.29 10.33
C GLY A 61 -7.54 23.62 10.63
N GLY A 62 -8.05 24.41 11.60
CA GLY A 62 -7.48 25.69 12.01
C GLY A 62 -7.81 26.87 11.08
N THR A 63 -8.91 26.77 10.31
CA THR A 63 -9.37 27.82 9.38
C THR A 63 -10.88 28.00 9.46
N THR A 64 -11.47 28.83 8.60
CA THR A 64 -12.92 28.95 8.44
C THR A 64 -13.37 28.45 7.08
N LEU A 65 -14.65 28.12 6.95
CA LEU A 65 -15.22 27.69 5.67
C LEU A 65 -15.09 28.79 4.61
N GLU A 66 -15.28 30.04 4.98
CA GLU A 66 -15.15 31.21 4.09
C GLU A 66 -13.71 31.34 3.56
N ALA A 67 -12.72 31.17 4.45
CA ALA A 67 -11.31 31.21 4.05
C ALA A 67 -10.96 30.05 3.10
N LEU A 68 -11.54 28.86 3.32
CA LEU A 68 -11.40 27.71 2.46
C LEU A 68 -12.01 27.97 1.07
N GLN A 69 -13.22 28.53 1.02
CA GLN A 69 -13.90 28.93 -0.23
C GLN A 69 -13.11 29.99 -1.02
N GLN A 70 -12.33 30.82 -0.32
CA GLN A 70 -11.48 31.87 -0.90
C GLN A 70 -10.03 31.40 -1.17
N ALA A 71 -9.72 30.12 -1.10
CA ALA A 71 -8.36 29.57 -1.24
C ALA A 71 -7.72 29.74 -2.65
N GLY A 72 -8.33 30.52 -3.51
CA GLY A 72 -7.84 30.93 -4.82
C GLY A 72 -8.22 29.99 -5.97
N THR A 73 -8.26 28.69 -5.77
CA THR A 73 -8.74 27.72 -6.77
C THR A 73 -9.54 26.61 -6.09
N ARG A 74 -10.53 26.04 -6.82
CA ARG A 74 -11.31 24.89 -6.34
C ARG A 74 -10.40 23.72 -5.92
N GLY A 75 -9.35 23.43 -6.70
CA GLY A 75 -8.42 22.34 -6.40
C GLY A 75 -7.71 22.50 -5.06
N ARG A 76 -7.29 23.73 -4.71
CA ARG A 76 -6.68 24.00 -3.40
C ARG A 76 -7.66 23.85 -2.24
N ALA A 77 -8.89 24.32 -2.40
CA ALA A 77 -9.93 24.16 -1.38
C ALA A 77 -10.24 22.68 -1.13
N VAL A 78 -10.38 21.88 -2.20
CA VAL A 78 -10.60 20.43 -2.12
C VAL A 78 -9.42 19.71 -1.44
N ASP A 79 -8.19 20.09 -1.76
CA ASP A 79 -6.99 19.46 -1.17
C ASP A 79 -6.86 19.76 0.33
N GLN A 80 -7.15 21.01 0.73
CA GLN A 80 -7.19 21.37 2.14
C GLN A 80 -8.32 20.64 2.87
N MET A 81 -9.54 20.59 2.32
CA MET A 81 -10.66 19.85 2.92
C MET A 81 -10.29 18.36 3.05
N ARG A 82 -9.68 17.75 2.05
CA ARG A 82 -9.21 16.36 2.11
C ARG A 82 -8.26 16.12 3.28
N THR A 83 -7.35 17.04 3.53
CA THR A 83 -6.44 17.00 4.68
C THR A 83 -7.21 17.02 6.00
N PHE A 84 -8.20 17.89 6.13
CA PHE A 84 -9.00 18.03 7.35
C PHE A 84 -9.88 16.81 7.60
N VAL A 85 -10.53 16.29 6.55
CA VAL A 85 -11.37 15.09 6.63
C VAL A 85 -10.54 13.88 7.08
N ARG A 86 -9.36 13.67 6.50
CA ARG A 86 -8.41 12.60 6.91
C ARG A 86 -8.06 12.71 8.40
N ALA A 87 -7.59 13.89 8.82
CA ALA A 87 -7.21 14.12 10.20
C ALA A 87 -8.38 13.92 11.17
N LYS A 88 -9.60 14.34 10.79
CA LYS A 88 -10.81 14.17 11.59
C LYS A 88 -11.23 12.70 11.72
N VAL A 89 -11.15 11.91 10.63
CA VAL A 89 -11.45 10.48 10.68
C VAL A 89 -10.47 9.74 11.58
N ALA A 90 -9.17 10.03 11.47
CA ALA A 90 -8.15 9.48 12.38
C ALA A 90 -8.43 9.86 13.84
N ASP A 91 -8.87 11.10 14.12
CA ASP A 91 -9.21 11.56 15.44
C ASP A 91 -10.45 10.84 16.01
N LEU A 92 -11.53 10.72 15.24
CA LEU A 92 -12.74 9.99 15.63
C LEU A 92 -12.44 8.50 15.90
N HIS A 93 -11.56 7.89 15.12
CA HIS A 93 -11.13 6.52 15.37
C HIS A 93 -10.35 6.40 16.68
N ARG A 94 -9.38 7.27 16.96
CA ARG A 94 -8.65 7.31 18.23
C ARG A 94 -9.54 7.51 19.45
N GLN A 95 -10.64 8.23 19.29
CA GLN A 95 -11.67 8.41 20.33
C GLN A 95 -12.56 7.14 20.50
N GLY A 96 -12.38 6.12 19.67
CA GLY A 96 -13.15 4.87 19.71
C GLY A 96 -14.60 5.04 19.22
N LEU A 97 -14.89 6.05 18.40
CA LEU A 97 -16.24 6.37 17.95
C LEU A 97 -16.62 5.69 16.62
N VAL A 98 -15.64 5.11 15.89
CA VAL A 98 -15.83 4.54 14.55
C VAL A 98 -15.86 3.02 14.61
N LEU A 99 -16.94 2.39 14.06
CA LEU A 99 -17.05 0.95 13.80
C LEU A 99 -16.61 0.57 12.39
N GLY A 100 -16.75 1.49 11.44
CA GLY A 100 -16.48 1.33 10.03
C GLY A 100 -16.88 2.59 9.30
N GLY A 101 -16.68 2.65 7.98
CA GLY A 101 -17.04 3.83 7.22
C GLY A 101 -17.49 3.52 5.80
N ILE A 102 -18.44 4.33 5.30
CA ILE A 102 -18.89 4.35 3.92
C ILE A 102 -18.69 5.75 3.36
N GLY A 103 -17.93 5.86 2.27
CA GLY A 103 -17.84 7.06 1.45
C GLY A 103 -18.78 7.00 0.25
N LEU A 104 -19.44 8.10 -0.07
CA LEU A 104 -20.36 8.20 -1.20
C LEU A 104 -20.01 9.41 -2.04
N GLY A 105 -19.74 9.22 -3.34
CA GLY A 105 -19.45 10.36 -4.21
C GLY A 105 -19.17 10.02 -5.67
N GLY A 106 -19.24 11.05 -6.52
CA GLY A 106 -18.64 11.03 -7.85
C GLY A 106 -17.12 10.98 -7.78
N ALA A 107 -16.40 11.45 -8.80
CA ALA A 107 -14.95 11.35 -8.84
C ALA A 107 -14.26 12.01 -7.60
N GLU A 108 -14.49 13.30 -7.38
CA GLU A 108 -13.85 14.03 -6.27
C GLU A 108 -14.31 13.52 -4.90
N GLY A 109 -15.62 13.28 -4.72
CA GLY A 109 -16.16 12.79 -3.45
C GLY A 109 -15.70 11.38 -3.12
N ALA A 110 -15.54 10.51 -4.12
CA ALA A 110 -15.00 9.17 -3.94
C ALA A 110 -13.54 9.19 -3.49
N VAL A 111 -12.69 9.98 -4.16
CA VAL A 111 -11.27 10.14 -3.81
C VAL A 111 -11.10 10.74 -2.42
N MET A 112 -11.89 11.77 -2.09
CA MET A 112 -11.88 12.38 -0.75
C MET A 112 -12.27 11.38 0.34
N SER A 113 -13.37 10.65 0.13
CA SER A 113 -13.86 9.64 1.08
C SER A 113 -12.88 8.47 1.21
N ALA A 114 -12.31 8.00 0.10
CA ALA A 114 -11.31 6.95 0.10
C ALA A 114 -10.08 7.35 0.92
N ALA A 115 -9.52 8.54 0.65
CA ALA A 115 -8.37 9.06 1.39
C ALA A 115 -8.65 9.17 2.90
N ALA A 116 -9.86 9.56 3.27
CA ALA A 116 -10.26 9.64 4.67
C ALA A 116 -10.42 8.26 5.32
N LEU A 117 -11.03 7.31 4.62
CA LEU A 117 -11.24 5.95 5.15
C LEU A 117 -9.93 5.13 5.21
N MET A 118 -8.93 5.47 4.43
CA MET A 118 -7.58 4.88 4.53
C MET A 118 -6.88 5.21 5.87
N GLU A 119 -7.33 6.23 6.61
CA GLU A 119 -6.83 6.52 7.97
C GLU A 119 -7.33 5.49 9.02
N LEU A 120 -8.32 4.69 8.67
CA LEU A 120 -8.80 3.61 9.55
C LEU A 120 -7.86 2.39 9.43
N PRO A 121 -7.50 1.76 10.55
CA PRO A 121 -6.64 0.58 10.54
C PRO A 121 -7.20 -0.59 9.71
N LEU A 122 -6.33 -1.52 9.33
CA LEU A 122 -6.75 -2.80 8.76
C LEU A 122 -7.74 -3.51 9.68
N GLY A 123 -8.70 -4.21 9.07
CA GLY A 123 -9.78 -4.90 9.79
C GLY A 123 -10.98 -4.03 10.13
N VAL A 124 -10.83 -2.70 10.24
CA VAL A 124 -11.98 -1.79 10.37
C VAL A 124 -12.71 -1.74 9.01
N PRO A 125 -14.02 -2.08 8.94
CA PRO A 125 -14.75 -2.11 7.67
C PRO A 125 -14.78 -0.75 6.95
N LYS A 126 -14.37 -0.75 5.67
CA LYS A 126 -14.27 0.44 4.82
C LYS A 126 -14.88 0.19 3.46
N MET A 127 -15.72 1.11 2.98
CA MET A 127 -16.37 0.99 1.67
C MET A 127 -16.51 2.34 0.98
N VAL A 128 -16.28 2.38 -0.33
CA VAL A 128 -16.54 3.54 -1.18
C VAL A 128 -17.57 3.17 -2.25
N LEU A 129 -18.63 3.96 -2.35
CA LEU A 129 -19.67 3.85 -3.37
C LEU A 129 -19.46 4.93 -4.43
N SER A 130 -19.24 4.53 -5.68
CA SER A 130 -18.96 5.51 -6.72
C SER A 130 -19.27 4.99 -8.14
N PRO A 131 -19.75 5.87 -9.05
CA PRO A 131 -19.93 5.53 -10.46
C PRO A 131 -18.61 5.41 -11.22
N ILE A 132 -17.48 5.87 -10.65
CA ILE A 132 -16.16 5.76 -11.28
C ILE A 132 -15.46 4.41 -10.99
N ALA A 133 -16.00 3.58 -10.12
CA ALA A 133 -15.45 2.29 -9.73
C ALA A 133 -15.59 1.22 -10.84
N SER A 134 -15.30 1.58 -12.08
CA SER A 134 -15.50 0.72 -13.26
C SER A 134 -14.27 -0.09 -13.69
N GLY A 135 -13.10 0.17 -13.08
CA GLY A 135 -11.82 -0.42 -13.50
C GLY A 135 -11.26 0.12 -14.83
N ARG A 136 -11.94 1.07 -15.48
CA ARG A 136 -11.54 1.64 -16.80
C ARG A 136 -10.80 2.98 -16.69
N HIS A 137 -10.90 3.66 -15.57
CA HIS A 137 -10.29 4.97 -15.35
C HIS A 137 -9.26 4.88 -14.22
N LEU A 138 -8.10 5.49 -14.47
CA LEU A 138 -7.08 5.72 -13.47
C LEU A 138 -7.42 7.04 -12.76
N PHE A 139 -8.06 6.93 -11.62
CA PHE A 139 -8.16 8.02 -10.64
C PHE A 139 -7.11 7.82 -9.56
N ASP A 140 -6.97 8.78 -8.67
CA ASP A 140 -6.24 8.58 -7.43
C ASP A 140 -6.71 7.29 -6.73
N PRO A 141 -5.84 6.59 -6.00
CA PRO A 141 -6.18 5.27 -5.47
C PRO A 141 -7.42 5.34 -4.59
N LEU A 142 -8.45 4.57 -4.96
CA LEU A 142 -9.62 4.34 -4.10
C LEU A 142 -9.37 3.26 -3.05
N VAL A 143 -8.34 2.45 -3.24
CA VAL A 143 -7.97 1.34 -2.36
C VAL A 143 -6.61 1.57 -1.72
N GLY A 144 -5.63 2.05 -2.48
CA GLY A 144 -4.25 2.23 -2.01
C GLY A 144 -3.69 0.93 -1.43
N THR A 145 -3.17 1.01 -0.23
CA THR A 145 -2.65 -0.12 0.57
C THR A 145 -3.68 -0.69 1.56
N SER A 146 -4.91 -0.16 1.56
CA SER A 146 -5.96 -0.48 2.53
C SER A 146 -6.84 -1.67 2.07
N ASP A 147 -7.47 -2.34 3.02
CA ASP A 147 -8.50 -3.37 2.83
C ASP A 147 -9.88 -2.78 2.47
N MET A 148 -9.90 -1.85 1.50
CA MET A 148 -11.06 -1.10 1.06
C MET A 148 -11.96 -1.91 0.13
N ILE A 149 -13.27 -1.88 0.36
CA ILE A 149 -14.27 -2.34 -0.61
C ILE A 149 -14.68 -1.16 -1.50
N VAL A 150 -14.60 -1.34 -2.81
CA VAL A 150 -15.11 -0.36 -3.77
C VAL A 150 -16.31 -0.95 -4.49
N MET A 151 -17.48 -0.31 -4.36
CA MET A 151 -18.73 -0.76 -4.99
C MET A 151 -19.15 0.22 -6.07
N HIS A 152 -19.29 -0.28 -7.30
CA HIS A 152 -19.75 0.49 -8.44
C HIS A 152 -21.24 0.75 -8.34
N THR A 153 -21.66 2.02 -8.41
CA THR A 153 -23.09 2.39 -8.30
C THR A 153 -23.86 2.15 -9.59
N VAL A 154 -23.21 1.78 -10.69
CA VAL A 154 -23.76 1.53 -12.03
C VAL A 154 -24.31 2.80 -12.69
N VAL A 155 -25.10 3.55 -11.96
CA VAL A 155 -25.63 4.87 -12.33
C VAL A 155 -24.94 5.97 -11.56
N ASP A 156 -25.01 7.20 -12.04
CA ASP A 156 -24.54 8.35 -11.29
C ASP A 156 -25.36 8.51 -9.97
N ILE A 157 -24.71 9.02 -8.96
CA ILE A 157 -25.32 9.32 -7.67
C ILE A 157 -26.06 10.65 -7.80
N LEU A 158 -27.26 10.58 -8.39
CA LEU A 158 -28.12 11.73 -8.63
C LEU A 158 -29.59 11.29 -8.54
N GLY A 159 -30.15 11.43 -7.34
CA GLY A 159 -31.51 11.02 -7.03
C GLY A 159 -31.65 9.53 -6.70
N LEU A 160 -32.71 9.22 -5.96
CA LEU A 160 -33.05 7.89 -5.49
C LEU A 160 -33.92 7.17 -6.54
N ASN A 161 -33.27 6.44 -7.43
CA ASN A 161 -33.94 5.56 -8.39
C ASN A 161 -33.80 4.08 -7.97
N ALA A 162 -34.55 3.18 -8.59
CA ALA A 162 -34.57 1.76 -8.20
C ALA A 162 -33.18 1.09 -8.31
N ILE A 163 -32.33 1.49 -9.26
CA ILE A 163 -30.97 0.93 -9.43
C ILE A 163 -30.09 1.42 -8.28
N ALA A 164 -30.06 2.73 -8.04
CA ALA A 164 -29.27 3.33 -6.94
C ALA A 164 -29.70 2.75 -5.57
N CYS A 165 -31.00 2.69 -5.29
CA CYS A 165 -31.52 2.10 -4.05
C CYS A 165 -31.09 0.65 -3.87
N SER A 166 -31.13 -0.17 -4.92
CA SER A 166 -30.68 -1.57 -4.85
C SER A 166 -29.21 -1.70 -4.47
N VAL A 167 -28.35 -0.83 -5.03
CA VAL A 167 -26.92 -0.81 -4.69
C VAL A 167 -26.70 -0.32 -3.25
N PHE A 168 -27.40 0.73 -2.83
CA PHE A 168 -27.30 1.27 -1.47
C PHE A 168 -27.82 0.30 -0.41
N ASP A 169 -28.89 -0.47 -0.70
CA ASP A 169 -29.40 -1.53 0.17
C ASP A 169 -28.35 -2.64 0.36
N ASN A 170 -27.69 -3.06 -0.72
CA ASN A 170 -26.60 -4.04 -0.66
C ASN A 170 -25.40 -3.51 0.13
N ALA A 171 -25.02 -2.25 -0.09
CA ALA A 171 -23.94 -1.61 0.64
C ALA A 171 -24.23 -1.52 2.16
N ALA A 172 -25.45 -1.10 2.52
CA ALA A 172 -25.87 -1.04 3.91
C ALA A 172 -25.88 -2.44 4.57
N ALA A 173 -26.37 -3.45 3.86
CA ALA A 173 -26.41 -4.85 4.36
C ALA A 173 -24.98 -5.40 4.54
N ALA A 174 -24.07 -5.17 3.58
CA ALA A 174 -22.68 -5.57 3.65
C ALA A 174 -21.97 -4.90 4.85
N MET A 175 -22.10 -3.58 4.99
CA MET A 175 -21.50 -2.84 6.10
C MET A 175 -22.06 -3.31 7.44
N ALA A 176 -23.38 -3.48 7.56
CA ALA A 176 -24.00 -3.98 8.77
C ALA A 176 -23.53 -5.39 9.14
N GLY A 177 -23.34 -6.26 8.16
CA GLY A 177 -22.77 -7.59 8.36
C GLY A 177 -21.31 -7.52 8.86
N MET A 178 -20.48 -6.70 8.24
CA MET A 178 -19.09 -6.54 8.63
C MET A 178 -18.92 -5.98 10.04
N VAL A 179 -19.65 -4.92 10.41
CA VAL A 179 -19.51 -4.30 11.75
C VAL A 179 -20.10 -5.15 12.88
N LYS A 180 -21.05 -6.07 12.57
CA LYS A 180 -21.66 -6.95 13.56
C LYS A 180 -20.94 -8.28 13.73
N HIS A 181 -20.34 -8.81 12.67
CA HIS A 181 -19.83 -10.17 12.60
C HIS A 181 -18.37 -10.24 12.13
N GLY A 182 -17.82 -9.14 11.62
CA GLY A 182 -16.42 -9.03 11.22
C GLY A 182 -15.46 -8.94 12.39
N GLN A 183 -14.18 -8.93 12.06
CA GLN A 183 -13.12 -8.67 13.03
C GLN A 183 -13.05 -7.17 13.35
N THR A 184 -12.48 -6.86 14.51
CA THR A 184 -12.11 -5.49 14.89
C THR A 184 -10.78 -5.10 14.24
N ALA A 185 -10.35 -3.85 14.44
CA ALA A 185 -9.05 -3.38 13.98
C ALA A 185 -7.92 -4.38 14.30
N LEU A 186 -7.05 -4.59 13.33
CA LEU A 186 -5.84 -5.36 13.54
C LEU A 186 -4.87 -4.51 14.38
N GLU A 187 -4.64 -4.90 15.60
CA GLU A 187 -3.64 -4.28 16.47
C GLU A 187 -2.29 -4.97 16.28
N ALA A 188 -1.20 -4.19 16.34
CA ALA A 188 0.13 -4.77 16.36
C ALA A 188 0.28 -5.62 17.62
N PRO A 189 0.70 -6.90 17.51
CA PRO A 189 0.86 -7.76 18.67
C PRO A 189 2.00 -7.25 19.57
N GLU A 190 1.85 -7.39 20.89
CA GLU A 190 2.90 -7.02 21.85
C GLU A 190 4.20 -7.78 21.58
N HIS A 191 4.09 -9.03 21.14
CA HIS A 191 5.21 -9.87 20.71
C HIS A 191 4.87 -10.48 19.35
N SER A 192 5.35 -9.86 18.28
CA SER A 192 5.22 -10.42 16.94
C SER A 192 6.22 -11.57 16.73
N THR A 193 5.80 -12.57 15.95
CA THR A 193 6.69 -13.58 15.36
C THR A 193 6.73 -13.45 13.84
N ALA A 194 6.06 -12.43 13.28
CA ALA A 194 5.92 -12.25 11.85
C ALA A 194 7.17 -11.59 11.23
N VAL A 195 7.62 -12.12 10.11
CA VAL A 195 8.68 -11.58 9.25
C VAL A 195 8.05 -11.20 7.92
N ALA A 196 8.20 -9.94 7.51
CA ALA A 196 7.69 -9.48 6.22
C ALA A 196 8.63 -9.92 5.09
N ILE A 197 8.06 -10.43 4.00
CA ILE A 197 8.80 -10.95 2.84
C ILE A 197 8.24 -10.35 1.57
N THR A 198 9.08 -9.75 0.72
CA THR A 198 8.65 -9.33 -0.62
C THR A 198 8.86 -10.44 -1.65
N MET A 199 7.91 -10.61 -2.59
CA MET A 199 7.93 -11.66 -3.60
C MET A 199 7.32 -11.18 -4.92
N LEU A 200 7.81 -11.73 -6.02
CA LEU A 200 7.14 -11.78 -7.33
C LEU A 200 7.10 -13.24 -7.83
N GLY A 201 6.41 -13.50 -8.94
CA GLY A 201 6.42 -14.81 -9.60
C GLY A 201 7.82 -15.37 -9.84
N ASN A 202 8.77 -14.50 -10.16
CA ASN A 202 10.19 -14.79 -10.39
C ASN A 202 10.97 -15.27 -9.15
N THR A 203 10.42 -15.13 -7.93
CA THR A 203 11.07 -15.48 -6.66
C THR A 203 10.21 -16.40 -5.78
N THR A 204 9.12 -16.94 -6.34
CA THR A 204 8.13 -17.71 -5.58
C THR A 204 8.74 -18.95 -4.92
N THR A 205 9.53 -19.75 -5.66
CA THR A 205 10.11 -21.00 -5.16
C THR A 205 11.06 -20.73 -3.99
N ALA A 206 11.93 -19.73 -4.12
CA ALA A 206 12.84 -19.33 -3.05
C ALA A 206 12.07 -18.79 -1.82
N SER A 207 11.02 -17.97 -2.04
CA SER A 207 10.17 -17.47 -0.95
C SER A 207 9.50 -18.60 -0.17
N MET A 208 8.99 -19.63 -0.85
CA MET A 208 8.38 -20.78 -0.21
C MET A 208 9.37 -21.55 0.67
N ALA A 209 10.56 -21.86 0.13
CA ALA A 209 11.61 -22.55 0.85
C ALA A 209 12.16 -21.73 2.04
N MET A 210 12.25 -20.41 1.91
CA MET A 210 12.61 -19.52 3.01
C MET A 210 11.57 -19.55 4.14
N ARG A 211 10.29 -19.54 3.80
CA ARG A 211 9.20 -19.61 4.80
C ARG A 211 9.25 -20.90 5.62
N GLU A 212 9.65 -22.03 5.01
CA GLU A 212 9.87 -23.31 5.73
C GLU A 212 10.94 -23.13 6.83
N VAL A 213 12.08 -22.54 6.49
CA VAL A 213 13.17 -22.26 7.43
C VAL A 213 12.73 -21.33 8.56
N LEU A 214 11.96 -20.28 8.27
CA LEU A 214 11.44 -19.37 9.28
C LEU A 214 10.43 -20.09 10.20
N ALA A 215 9.54 -20.91 9.63
CA ALA A 215 8.54 -21.66 10.41
C ALA A 215 9.20 -22.68 11.36
N GLU A 216 10.26 -23.36 10.95
CA GLU A 216 11.05 -24.25 11.81
C GLU A 216 11.68 -23.51 12.99
N ALA A 217 11.97 -22.23 12.83
CA ALA A 217 12.47 -21.34 13.91
C ALA A 217 11.35 -20.66 14.72
N GLY A 218 10.08 -20.99 14.47
CA GLY A 218 8.93 -20.40 15.17
C GLY A 218 8.54 -19.01 14.70
N LEU A 219 8.99 -18.60 13.50
CA LEU A 219 8.63 -17.33 12.87
C LEU A 219 7.62 -17.54 11.76
N ASP A 220 6.70 -16.58 11.57
CA ASP A 220 5.71 -16.61 10.51
C ASP A 220 6.12 -15.68 9.35
N GLY A 221 6.45 -16.26 8.20
CA GLY A 221 6.78 -15.52 6.98
C GLY A 221 5.54 -14.99 6.27
N VAL A 222 5.25 -13.70 6.38
CA VAL A 222 4.14 -13.02 5.71
C VAL A 222 4.60 -12.43 4.39
N VAL A 223 3.98 -12.86 3.29
CA VAL A 223 4.43 -12.52 1.94
C VAL A 223 3.63 -11.36 1.36
N PHE A 224 4.34 -10.37 0.84
CA PHE A 224 3.81 -9.21 0.11
C PHE A 224 4.21 -9.29 -1.37
N HIS A 225 3.25 -9.08 -2.25
CA HIS A 225 3.50 -9.09 -3.69
C HIS A 225 4.10 -7.75 -4.13
N ALA A 226 5.40 -7.76 -4.52
CA ALA A 226 6.16 -6.55 -4.86
C ALA A 226 5.78 -5.98 -6.25
N ASN A 227 4.54 -5.51 -6.38
CA ASN A 227 3.92 -5.08 -7.63
C ASN A 227 3.48 -3.60 -7.65
N GLY A 228 4.05 -2.77 -6.78
CA GLY A 228 3.68 -1.36 -6.62
C GLY A 228 2.56 -1.13 -5.58
N VAL A 229 1.99 -2.20 -5.04
CA VAL A 229 0.98 -2.14 -3.96
C VAL A 229 1.47 -2.87 -2.72
N GLY A 230 1.97 -4.09 -2.89
CA GLY A 230 2.36 -4.94 -1.75
C GLY A 230 3.59 -4.44 -1.01
N GLY A 231 4.59 -3.89 -1.70
CA GLY A 231 5.75 -3.26 -1.04
C GLY A 231 5.36 -2.06 -0.18
N PRO A 232 4.64 -1.06 -0.70
CA PRO A 232 4.09 0.03 0.10
C PRO A 232 3.23 -0.43 1.29
N ALA A 233 2.34 -1.41 1.10
CA ALA A 233 1.55 -1.98 2.20
C ALA A 233 2.42 -2.64 3.27
N MET A 234 3.47 -3.33 2.85
CA MET A 234 4.46 -3.90 3.78
C MET A 234 5.15 -2.80 4.59
N GLU A 235 5.61 -1.73 3.94
CA GLU A 235 6.28 -0.62 4.63
C GLU A 235 5.37 0.01 5.70
N GLU A 236 4.09 0.24 5.40
CA GLU A 236 3.13 0.76 6.37
C GLU A 236 2.96 -0.16 7.58
N LEU A 237 2.79 -1.46 7.35
CA LEU A 237 2.62 -2.44 8.42
C LEU A 237 3.90 -2.65 9.24
N VAL A 238 5.06 -2.61 8.59
CA VAL A 238 6.35 -2.59 9.28
C VAL A 238 6.46 -1.35 10.14
N GLY A 239 6.14 -0.18 9.62
CA GLY A 239 6.09 1.09 10.35
C GLY A 239 5.14 1.04 11.55
N ALA A 240 3.98 0.38 11.42
CA ALA A 240 2.99 0.20 12.49
C ALA A 240 3.40 -0.85 13.55
N GLY A 241 4.47 -1.64 13.33
CA GLY A 241 5.01 -2.55 14.36
C GLY A 241 4.51 -3.99 14.30
N HIS A 242 3.94 -4.41 13.18
CA HIS A 242 3.43 -5.78 13.02
C HIS A 242 4.52 -6.84 12.85
N PHE A 243 5.78 -6.45 12.56
CA PHE A 243 6.86 -7.36 12.19
C PHE A 243 8.09 -7.25 13.09
N VAL A 244 8.81 -8.37 13.24
CA VAL A 244 10.09 -8.44 13.96
C VAL A 244 11.29 -8.26 13.03
N GLY A 245 11.10 -8.27 11.74
CA GLY A 245 12.13 -8.05 10.73
C GLY A 245 11.60 -8.19 9.31
N VAL A 246 12.45 -7.91 8.33
CA VAL A 246 12.08 -7.87 6.92
C VAL A 246 13.09 -8.66 6.07
N VAL A 247 12.59 -9.40 5.09
CA VAL A 247 13.38 -9.96 4.00
C VAL A 247 12.86 -9.40 2.67
N ASP A 248 13.56 -8.43 2.12
CA ASP A 248 13.33 -7.92 0.78
C ASP A 248 13.98 -8.85 -0.24
N LEU A 249 13.25 -9.93 -0.59
CA LEU A 249 13.69 -10.88 -1.60
C LEU A 249 13.57 -10.34 -3.03
N THR A 250 12.68 -9.33 -3.21
CA THR A 250 12.37 -8.74 -4.51
C THR A 250 12.29 -7.22 -4.40
N VAL A 251 13.10 -6.53 -5.22
CA VAL A 251 13.20 -5.06 -5.22
C VAL A 251 12.74 -4.41 -6.53
N SER A 252 11.96 -5.11 -7.35
CA SER A 252 11.46 -4.64 -8.66
C SER A 252 10.71 -3.31 -8.59
N GLU A 253 10.12 -2.98 -7.44
CA GLU A 253 9.41 -1.71 -7.22
C GLU A 253 10.34 -0.50 -7.24
N LEU A 254 11.63 -0.67 -6.92
CA LEU A 254 12.64 0.39 -7.06
C LEU A 254 13.05 0.57 -8.53
N VAL A 255 12.99 -0.49 -9.33
CA VAL A 255 13.17 -0.38 -10.79
C VAL A 255 12.07 0.49 -11.39
N GLY A 256 10.83 0.29 -10.93
CA GLY A 256 9.68 1.13 -11.30
C GLY A 256 9.87 2.60 -10.92
N ASN A 257 10.52 2.90 -9.79
CA ASN A 257 10.82 4.29 -9.41
C ASN A 257 11.79 4.97 -10.41
N VAL A 258 12.72 4.22 -11.01
CA VAL A 258 13.72 4.74 -11.96
C VAL A 258 13.19 4.75 -13.40
N MET A 259 12.57 3.65 -13.85
CA MET A 259 12.16 3.46 -15.25
C MET A 259 10.69 3.79 -15.50
N GLY A 260 9.89 3.94 -14.46
CA GLY A 260 8.43 3.96 -14.55
C GLY A 260 7.82 2.57 -14.67
N GLY A 261 6.57 2.52 -15.11
CA GLY A 261 5.80 1.28 -15.22
C GLY A 261 4.72 1.18 -14.15
N VAL A 262 4.19 -0.04 -13.95
CA VAL A 262 3.09 -0.28 -13.00
C VAL A 262 3.56 -0.71 -11.62
N HIS A 263 4.81 -1.13 -11.47
CA HIS A 263 5.39 -1.53 -10.19
C HIS A 263 6.25 -0.41 -9.61
N VAL A 264 5.62 0.64 -9.07
CA VAL A 264 6.32 1.78 -8.45
C VAL A 264 6.17 1.71 -6.94
N GLY A 265 7.29 1.59 -6.22
CA GLY A 265 7.30 1.37 -4.77
C GLY A 265 7.21 2.64 -3.91
N GLY A 266 7.35 3.82 -4.52
CA GLY A 266 7.32 5.08 -3.80
C GLY A 266 8.61 5.37 -3.00
N ASP A 267 8.55 6.42 -2.18
CA ASP A 267 9.70 6.94 -1.45
C ASP A 267 10.03 6.14 -0.18
N ASP A 268 9.03 5.52 0.45
CA ASP A 268 9.19 4.82 1.73
C ASP A 268 9.72 3.38 1.57
N ARG A 269 9.73 2.85 0.36
CA ARG A 269 10.18 1.49 0.06
C ARG A 269 11.63 1.24 0.54
N LEU A 270 11.87 0.15 1.29
CA LEU A 270 13.13 -0.23 1.96
C LEU A 270 13.55 0.70 3.13
N ARG A 271 12.64 1.48 3.72
CA ARG A 271 12.98 2.43 4.79
C ARG A 271 12.41 2.06 6.15
N SER A 272 11.17 1.58 6.22
CA SER A 272 10.45 1.40 7.49
C SER A 272 11.15 0.45 8.45
N ALA A 273 11.72 -0.66 7.96
CA ALA A 273 12.49 -1.59 8.78
C ALA A 273 13.73 -0.91 9.39
N GLY A 274 14.48 -0.18 8.56
CA GLY A 274 15.66 0.56 8.97
C GLY A 274 15.36 1.66 9.98
N GLU A 275 14.29 2.42 9.80
CA GLU A 275 13.87 3.48 10.71
C GLU A 275 13.47 2.94 12.08
N ARG A 276 12.83 1.78 12.12
CA ARG A 276 12.47 1.07 13.34
C ARG A 276 13.62 0.29 13.99
N GLY A 277 14.78 0.21 13.33
CA GLY A 277 15.92 -0.55 13.84
C GLY A 277 15.73 -2.07 13.75
N LEU A 278 14.85 -2.56 12.88
CA LEU A 278 14.59 -3.99 12.72
C LEU A 278 15.68 -4.68 11.89
N PRO A 279 15.94 -5.98 12.12
CA PRO A 279 16.79 -6.78 11.25
C PRO A 279 16.23 -6.82 9.82
N GLN A 280 17.08 -6.58 8.82
CA GLN A 280 16.69 -6.56 7.43
C GLN A 280 17.68 -7.33 6.56
N VAL A 281 17.20 -8.29 5.77
CA VAL A 281 17.94 -8.92 4.69
C VAL A 281 17.45 -8.35 3.37
N VAL A 282 18.39 -7.90 2.52
CA VAL A 282 18.09 -7.35 1.20
C VAL A 282 18.72 -8.21 0.12
N VAL A 283 17.90 -8.65 -0.81
CA VAL A 283 18.30 -9.40 -2.01
C VAL A 283 17.95 -8.56 -3.24
N PRO A 284 18.86 -8.34 -4.18
CA PRO A 284 18.57 -7.63 -5.43
C PRO A 284 17.77 -8.50 -6.43
N GLY A 285 16.74 -9.21 -5.95
CA GLY A 285 15.87 -10.03 -6.81
C GLY A 285 15.01 -9.15 -7.71
N CYS A 286 14.89 -9.51 -8.97
CA CYS A 286 14.12 -8.79 -10.01
C CYS A 286 14.55 -7.32 -10.14
N VAL A 287 15.82 -7.03 -10.00
CA VAL A 287 16.39 -5.67 -10.02
C VAL A 287 16.60 -5.13 -11.43
N GLU A 288 16.54 -6.01 -12.45
CA GLU A 288 16.95 -5.73 -13.80
C GLU A 288 15.82 -5.42 -14.79
N PHE A 289 14.57 -5.35 -14.35
CA PHE A 289 13.44 -5.04 -15.24
C PHE A 289 12.35 -4.19 -14.59
N ALA A 290 11.70 -3.36 -15.40
CA ALA A 290 10.43 -2.71 -15.06
C ALA A 290 9.26 -3.42 -15.74
N VAL A 291 8.04 -3.28 -15.18
CA VAL A 291 6.82 -3.93 -15.66
C VAL A 291 5.89 -2.91 -16.31
N PHE A 292 5.45 -3.19 -17.53
CA PHE A 292 4.54 -2.35 -18.30
C PHE A 292 3.39 -3.16 -18.89
N PRO A 293 2.19 -2.58 -19.07
CA PRO A 293 1.23 -3.14 -20.00
C PRO A 293 1.83 -3.12 -21.43
N PRO A 294 1.70 -4.18 -22.24
CA PRO A 294 2.38 -4.27 -23.54
C PRO A 294 2.08 -3.10 -24.49
N HIS A 295 0.87 -2.54 -24.41
CA HIS A 295 0.43 -1.42 -25.26
C HIS A 295 0.82 -0.03 -24.74
N SER A 296 1.48 0.06 -23.59
CA SER A 296 1.87 1.33 -22.94
C SER A 296 3.36 1.40 -22.58
N ILE A 297 4.18 0.57 -23.21
CA ILE A 297 5.64 0.69 -23.11
C ILE A 297 6.05 2.03 -23.73
N PRO A 298 6.77 2.91 -23.00
CA PRO A 298 7.23 4.19 -23.51
C PRO A 298 8.12 4.04 -24.76
N ASN A 299 8.00 4.93 -25.71
CA ASN A 299 8.74 4.87 -27.00
C ASN A 299 10.26 4.73 -26.83
N HIS A 300 10.85 5.35 -25.79
CA HIS A 300 12.28 5.28 -25.54
C HIS A 300 12.76 3.95 -24.92
N LEU A 301 11.82 3.04 -24.62
CA LEU A 301 12.09 1.70 -24.09
C LEU A 301 11.77 0.58 -25.08
N THR A 302 11.19 0.88 -26.23
CA THR A 302 10.71 -0.14 -27.20
C THR A 302 11.83 -0.98 -27.85
N ASP A 303 13.05 -0.46 -27.88
CA ASP A 303 14.22 -1.19 -28.43
C ASP A 303 14.95 -2.05 -27.37
N ARG A 304 14.42 -2.10 -26.14
CA ARG A 304 14.99 -2.89 -25.04
C ARG A 304 14.60 -4.36 -25.12
N PRO A 305 15.44 -5.29 -24.64
CA PRO A 305 15.02 -6.65 -24.42
C PRO A 305 13.74 -6.70 -23.59
N THR A 306 12.74 -7.42 -24.09
CA THR A 306 11.42 -7.51 -23.46
C THR A 306 11.03 -8.98 -23.37
N HIS A 307 10.54 -9.35 -22.19
CA HIS A 307 9.98 -10.69 -21.93
C HIS A 307 8.46 -10.56 -21.81
N ASP A 308 7.74 -11.28 -22.69
CA ASP A 308 6.27 -11.36 -22.67
C ASP A 308 5.83 -12.25 -21.51
N HIS A 309 5.46 -11.63 -20.40
CA HIS A 309 5.09 -12.36 -19.19
C HIS A 309 3.69 -12.97 -19.30
N ASN A 310 2.70 -12.16 -19.73
CA ASN A 310 1.32 -12.55 -19.97
C ASN A 310 0.62 -11.47 -20.83
N PRO A 311 -0.67 -11.64 -21.23
CA PRO A 311 -1.36 -10.64 -22.07
C PRO A 311 -1.45 -9.24 -21.46
N GLU A 312 -1.38 -9.11 -20.14
CA GLU A 312 -1.51 -7.85 -19.39
C GLU A 312 -0.16 -7.18 -19.13
N PHE A 313 0.93 -7.94 -19.05
CA PHE A 313 2.24 -7.45 -18.60
C PHE A 313 3.40 -7.94 -19.44
N ALA A 314 4.27 -7.01 -19.81
CA ALA A 314 5.59 -7.23 -20.37
C ALA A 314 6.67 -6.73 -19.40
N LEU A 315 7.77 -7.47 -19.28
CA LEU A 315 8.93 -7.08 -18.51
C LEU A 315 9.94 -6.44 -19.47
N VAL A 316 10.42 -5.25 -19.15
CA VAL A 316 11.36 -4.48 -19.98
C VAL A 316 12.70 -4.36 -19.26
N ARG A 317 13.77 -4.87 -19.86
CA ARG A 317 15.12 -4.90 -19.30
C ARG A 317 15.67 -3.49 -19.06
N ALA A 318 16.24 -3.25 -17.89
CA ALA A 318 17.01 -2.06 -17.56
C ALA A 318 18.36 -2.06 -18.31
N ASN A 319 18.79 -0.92 -18.83
CA ASN A 319 20.12 -0.79 -19.40
C ASN A 319 21.17 -0.42 -18.33
N LEU A 320 22.44 -0.28 -18.73
CA LEU A 320 23.52 0.05 -17.81
C LEU A 320 23.26 1.33 -17.00
N ASN A 321 22.75 2.39 -17.62
CA ASN A 321 22.51 3.64 -16.91
C ASN A 321 21.40 3.50 -15.87
N ASP A 322 20.32 2.78 -16.23
CA ASP A 322 19.21 2.50 -15.29
C ASP A 322 19.73 1.64 -14.12
N MET A 323 20.49 0.59 -14.42
CA MET A 323 21.04 -0.31 -13.40
C MET A 323 21.98 0.43 -12.42
N LEU A 324 22.78 1.36 -12.91
CA LEU A 324 23.63 2.20 -12.05
C LEU A 324 22.80 3.16 -11.19
N ALA A 325 21.73 3.73 -11.73
CA ALA A 325 20.82 4.59 -10.96
C ALA A 325 20.05 3.78 -9.88
N ILE A 326 19.61 2.57 -10.23
CA ILE A 326 18.98 1.65 -9.27
C ILE A 326 19.94 1.25 -8.16
N ALA A 327 21.23 0.98 -8.49
CA ALA A 327 22.26 0.67 -7.51
C ALA A 327 22.46 1.81 -6.51
N ASP A 328 22.49 3.05 -6.99
CA ASP A 328 22.62 4.24 -6.14
C ASP A 328 21.38 4.43 -5.25
N ASP A 329 20.16 4.29 -5.78
CA ASP A 329 18.91 4.44 -5.01
C ASP A 329 18.81 3.35 -3.94
N LEU A 330 19.04 2.08 -4.30
CA LEU A 330 19.01 0.94 -3.40
C LEU A 330 20.01 1.13 -2.23
N ALA A 331 21.25 1.50 -2.53
CA ALA A 331 22.26 1.75 -1.50
C ALA A 331 21.89 2.93 -0.60
N ASN A 332 21.39 4.03 -1.17
CA ASN A 332 20.98 5.20 -0.39
C ASN A 332 19.87 4.89 0.61
N ARG A 333 18.90 4.05 0.22
CA ARG A 333 17.78 3.66 1.10
C ARG A 333 18.26 2.83 2.28
N ILE A 334 19.04 1.80 2.05
CA ILE A 334 19.49 0.89 3.11
C ILE A 334 20.62 1.49 3.96
N ASN A 335 21.42 2.41 3.46
CA ASN A 335 22.45 3.11 4.24
C ASN A 335 21.84 3.97 5.37
N GLY A 336 20.58 4.40 5.25
CA GLY A 336 19.86 5.13 6.28
C GLY A 336 19.37 4.28 7.46
N ALA A 337 19.47 2.96 7.37
CA ALA A 337 18.92 2.07 8.38
C ALA A 337 19.68 2.16 9.71
N LYS A 338 18.93 2.12 10.81
CA LYS A 338 19.43 2.09 12.20
C LYS A 338 19.66 0.67 12.69
N GLY A 339 18.94 -0.30 12.13
CA GLY A 339 19.03 -1.72 12.47
C GLY A 339 20.13 -2.46 11.70
N PRO A 340 20.35 -3.73 12.03
CA PRO A 340 21.30 -4.57 11.34
C PRO A 340 20.79 -4.93 9.94
N ILE A 341 21.67 -4.81 8.93
CA ILE A 341 21.38 -5.17 7.55
C ILE A 341 22.38 -6.23 7.06
N ARG A 342 21.86 -7.14 6.24
CA ARG A 342 22.66 -8.06 5.43
C ARG A 342 22.18 -8.03 3.99
N VAL A 343 23.10 -7.88 3.05
CA VAL A 343 22.84 -8.01 1.62
C VAL A 343 23.23 -9.42 1.19
N VAL A 344 22.32 -10.13 0.52
CA VAL A 344 22.56 -11.48 -0.02
C VAL A 344 22.37 -11.43 -1.54
N ILE A 345 23.44 -11.67 -2.29
CA ILE A 345 23.49 -11.51 -3.74
C ILE A 345 23.42 -12.90 -4.40
N PRO A 346 22.40 -13.18 -5.21
CA PRO A 346 22.38 -14.36 -6.08
C PRO A 346 23.32 -14.08 -7.28
N THR A 347 24.30 -14.99 -7.53
CA THR A 347 25.28 -14.79 -8.60
C THR A 347 24.92 -15.47 -9.92
N GLU A 348 23.84 -16.29 -9.95
CA GLU A 348 23.41 -17.03 -11.13
C GLU A 348 22.13 -16.46 -11.77
N GLY A 349 21.76 -15.24 -11.44
CA GLY A 349 20.64 -14.50 -12.05
C GLY A 349 19.66 -13.91 -11.04
N PHE A 350 19.11 -12.74 -11.38
CA PHE A 350 18.20 -11.95 -10.54
C PHE A 350 16.72 -12.24 -10.82
N SER A 351 16.40 -12.88 -11.95
CA SER A 351 15.05 -13.30 -12.33
C SER A 351 15.07 -14.50 -13.27
N ILE A 352 13.91 -15.11 -13.52
CA ILE A 352 13.78 -16.28 -14.41
C ILE A 352 14.38 -16.02 -15.80
N PRO A 353 14.11 -14.92 -16.51
CA PRO A 353 14.73 -14.64 -17.81
C PRO A 353 16.21 -14.19 -17.73
N ASN A 354 16.79 -14.01 -16.56
CA ASN A 354 18.19 -13.61 -16.37
C ASN A 354 19.09 -14.82 -16.12
N VAL A 355 19.18 -15.71 -17.11
CA VAL A 355 20.03 -16.90 -17.11
C VAL A 355 20.70 -17.05 -18.47
N PRO A 356 21.80 -17.79 -18.61
CA PRO A 356 22.43 -18.04 -19.91
C PRO A 356 21.42 -18.49 -20.97
N GLY A 357 21.29 -17.71 -22.05
CA GLY A 357 20.32 -17.94 -23.14
C GLY A 357 18.94 -17.33 -22.91
N GLY A 358 18.66 -16.75 -21.76
CA GLY A 358 17.43 -16.00 -21.46
C GLY A 358 17.47 -14.57 -22.02
N GLU A 359 16.30 -13.94 -22.18
CA GLU A 359 16.15 -12.62 -22.81
C GLU A 359 16.87 -11.50 -22.04
N PHE A 360 17.05 -11.68 -20.71
CA PHE A 360 17.64 -10.66 -19.84
C PHE A 360 19.10 -10.96 -19.47
N TYR A 361 19.71 -11.99 -20.07
CA TYR A 361 21.07 -12.35 -19.77
C TYR A 361 22.07 -11.29 -20.28
N ASP A 362 22.60 -10.48 -19.38
CA ASP A 362 23.63 -9.46 -19.65
C ASP A 362 24.60 -9.37 -18.44
N PRO A 363 25.55 -10.31 -18.35
CA PRO A 363 26.45 -10.38 -17.20
C PRO A 363 27.36 -9.16 -17.04
N ALA A 364 27.61 -8.40 -18.11
CA ALA A 364 28.40 -7.18 -18.03
C ALA A 364 27.66 -6.05 -17.29
N THR A 365 26.41 -5.82 -17.64
CA THR A 365 25.55 -4.85 -16.98
C THR A 365 25.24 -5.28 -15.53
N ASP A 366 24.99 -6.56 -15.30
CA ASP A 366 24.72 -7.12 -13.96
C ASP A 366 25.95 -6.98 -13.04
N THR A 367 27.16 -7.22 -13.55
CA THR A 367 28.41 -7.01 -12.81
C THR A 367 28.61 -5.55 -12.47
N ALA A 368 28.42 -4.64 -13.43
CA ALA A 368 28.56 -3.19 -13.18
C ALA A 368 27.56 -2.68 -12.12
N PHE A 369 26.32 -3.19 -12.12
CA PHE A 369 25.35 -2.93 -11.07
C PHE A 369 25.87 -3.39 -9.71
N LEU A 370 26.32 -4.64 -9.59
CA LEU A 370 26.80 -5.20 -8.32
C LEU A 370 28.03 -4.43 -7.78
N GLU A 371 29.00 -4.14 -8.65
CA GLU A 371 30.18 -3.36 -8.26
C GLU A 371 29.77 -1.96 -7.75
N ARG A 372 28.87 -1.28 -8.46
CA ARG A 372 28.36 0.04 -8.05
C ARG A 372 27.59 -0.03 -6.75
N PHE A 373 26.68 -0.99 -6.61
CA PHE A 373 25.86 -1.19 -5.41
C PHE A 373 26.73 -1.43 -4.18
N VAL A 374 27.61 -2.43 -4.24
CA VAL A 374 28.49 -2.79 -3.12
C VAL A 374 29.43 -1.64 -2.73
N ALA A 375 30.00 -0.94 -3.72
CA ALA A 375 30.89 0.21 -3.46
C ALA A 375 30.17 1.40 -2.77
N ARG A 376 28.84 1.47 -2.87
CA ARG A 376 28.03 2.53 -2.25
C ARG A 376 27.52 2.18 -0.86
N LEU A 377 27.61 0.92 -0.45
CA LEU A 377 27.18 0.50 0.87
C LEU A 377 28.10 1.04 1.97
N ARG A 378 27.51 1.39 3.10
CA ARG A 378 28.30 1.71 4.30
C ARG A 378 29.08 0.47 4.77
N PRO A 379 30.30 0.64 5.35
CA PRO A 379 31.23 -0.47 5.60
C PRO A 379 30.75 -1.55 6.56
N ASP A 380 29.79 -1.25 7.41
CA ASP A 380 29.23 -2.18 8.42
C ASP A 380 28.15 -3.11 7.84
N ILE A 381 27.68 -2.87 6.62
CA ILE A 381 26.72 -3.77 5.96
C ILE A 381 27.48 -4.99 5.42
N THR A 382 27.13 -6.17 5.95
CA THR A 382 27.68 -7.43 5.46
C THR A 382 27.07 -7.80 4.11
N VAL A 383 27.92 -8.03 3.11
CA VAL A 383 27.52 -8.54 1.79
C VAL A 383 27.94 -10.00 1.66
N VAL A 384 27.00 -10.87 1.26
CA VAL A 384 27.23 -12.29 1.02
C VAL A 384 26.86 -12.62 -0.42
N HIS A 385 27.72 -13.37 -1.09
CA HIS A 385 27.49 -13.87 -2.46
C HIS A 385 27.13 -15.36 -2.38
N GLU A 386 25.99 -15.74 -2.93
CA GLU A 386 25.52 -17.11 -3.04
C GLU A 386 25.55 -17.54 -4.51
N GLN A 387 26.28 -18.63 -4.81
CA GLN A 387 26.39 -19.20 -6.16
C GLN A 387 25.12 -19.98 -6.52
N LEU A 388 24.01 -19.27 -6.57
CA LEU A 388 22.68 -19.79 -6.83
C LEU A 388 21.85 -18.73 -7.58
N HIS A 389 20.84 -19.19 -8.29
CA HIS A 389 19.85 -18.33 -8.91
C HIS A 389 18.83 -17.84 -7.86
N VAL A 390 18.30 -16.63 -8.02
CA VAL A 390 17.37 -16.00 -7.06
C VAL A 390 16.14 -16.84 -6.75
N ASN A 391 15.66 -17.65 -7.69
CA ASN A 391 14.47 -18.51 -7.51
C ASN A 391 14.80 -19.97 -7.15
N ASP A 392 16.06 -20.28 -6.88
CA ASP A 392 16.46 -21.60 -6.40
C ASP A 392 15.90 -21.81 -4.97
N PRO A 393 15.26 -22.94 -4.66
CA PRO A 393 14.79 -23.23 -3.32
C PRO A 393 15.93 -23.25 -2.28
N GLU A 394 17.14 -23.68 -2.67
CA GLU A 394 18.30 -23.62 -1.78
C GLU A 394 18.75 -22.19 -1.51
N PHE A 395 18.66 -21.29 -2.49
CA PHE A 395 18.88 -19.85 -2.26
C PHE A 395 17.91 -19.31 -1.21
N GLY A 396 16.63 -19.65 -1.35
CA GLY A 396 15.61 -19.26 -0.37
C GLY A 396 15.93 -19.75 1.05
N ARG A 397 16.32 -21.02 1.20
CA ARG A 397 16.74 -21.57 2.51
C ARG A 397 17.93 -20.80 3.10
N ARG A 398 18.94 -20.51 2.30
CA ARG A 398 20.11 -19.74 2.76
C ARG A 398 19.75 -18.31 3.16
N VAL A 399 18.89 -17.62 2.40
CA VAL A 399 18.39 -16.28 2.76
C VAL A 399 17.66 -16.34 4.10
N GLY A 400 16.80 -17.33 4.33
CA GLY A 400 16.15 -17.57 5.63
C GLY A 400 17.16 -17.75 6.77
N GLN A 401 18.21 -18.56 6.55
CA GLN A 401 19.27 -18.77 7.54
C GLN A 401 20.08 -17.49 7.80
N HIS A 402 20.35 -16.69 6.75
CA HIS A 402 21.00 -15.39 6.93
C HIS A 402 20.17 -14.43 7.77
N PHE A 403 18.86 -14.44 7.62
CA PHE A 403 17.95 -13.67 8.46
C PHE A 403 17.97 -14.11 9.91
N LEU A 404 17.85 -15.42 10.19
CA LEU A 404 17.91 -15.98 11.56
C LEU A 404 19.23 -15.63 12.25
N ASN A 405 20.35 -15.75 11.55
CA ASN A 405 21.66 -15.38 12.07
C ASN A 405 21.76 -13.88 12.40
N LEU A 406 21.11 -13.03 11.59
CA LEU A 406 21.09 -11.58 11.81
C LEU A 406 20.28 -11.22 13.06
N VAL A 407 19.13 -11.87 13.28
CA VAL A 407 18.29 -11.70 14.49
C VAL A 407 19.08 -12.10 15.74
N GLN A 408 19.73 -13.26 15.75
CA GLN A 408 20.52 -13.74 16.89
C GLN A 408 21.67 -12.79 17.24
N GLN A 409 22.34 -12.21 16.25
CA GLN A 409 23.42 -11.23 16.48
C GLN A 409 22.89 -9.95 17.12
N SER A 410 21.72 -9.48 16.73
CA SER A 410 21.11 -8.28 17.30
C SER A 410 20.68 -8.45 18.76
N GLU A 411 20.15 -9.62 19.15
CA GLU A 411 19.77 -9.92 20.53
C GLU A 411 20.98 -10.04 21.46
N GLY A 412 22.10 -10.60 20.96
CA GLY A 412 23.35 -10.72 21.70
C GLY A 412 24.00 -9.36 22.04
N THR A 413 23.82 -8.37 21.16
CA THR A 413 24.38 -7.01 21.35
C THR A 413 23.57 -6.17 22.35
N THR A 414 22.28 -6.47 22.54
CA THR A 414 21.39 -5.74 23.47
C THR A 414 21.55 -6.21 24.93
N ARG A 415 22.19 -7.36 25.16
CA ARG A 415 22.40 -7.95 26.49
C ARG A 415 23.77 -7.66 27.11
N THR A 416 24.64 -6.94 26.42
CA THR A 416 25.95 -6.48 26.91
C THR A 416 25.96 -4.97 27.12
#